data_1a8f74542d2f78c708be4fb7a38a7068
#
_entry.id   1a8f74542d2f78c708be4fb7a38a7068
#
_cell.length_a   1.000
_cell.length_b   1.000
_cell.length_c   1.000
_cell.angle_alpha   90.00
_cell.angle_beta   90.00
_cell.angle_gamma   90.00
#
_symmetry.space_group_name_H-M   'P 1'
#
loop_
_entity.id
_entity.type
_entity.pdbx_description
1 polymer ?
#
loop_
_entity_poly.entity_id
_entity_poly.type
_entity_poly.pdbx_seq_one_letter_code
_entity_poly.pdbx_strand_id
1 'polypeptide(L)'
;MERSRLLDKFKNDDEFLKSQMESGKYLLYNKGQPLLQKGSGPASHRPSFLSYSQCDRVSSNLSETSVLLSVGNDGAPRFAALLSKDAEPHEVEAETSSKFMDLRVGLFLVESDIAQTLSRGWSLLMWNRKHKYCTSCGSRLRRSLSGSGCRCSSCPEVFYPATSPVGIVCITDIQRQHLLLIRQPMYPKGMFSCIAGFLDVGETLEVKY
;
A
#
# COMPACT_ATOMS: atom_id res chain seq x y z
N MET A 1 -10.92 -17.44 -9.31
CA MET A 1 -10.43 -18.57 -8.47
C MET A 1 -8.95 -18.87 -8.72
N GLU A 2 -8.48 -18.90 -9.96
CA GLU A 2 -7.08 -19.19 -10.33
C GLU A 2 -6.07 -18.14 -9.81
N ARG A 3 -6.37 -16.85 -9.95
CA ARG A 3 -5.51 -15.75 -9.45
C ARG A 3 -5.34 -15.75 -7.93
N SER A 4 -6.38 -16.11 -7.18
CA SER A 4 -6.30 -16.18 -5.71
C SER A 4 -5.32 -17.27 -5.29
N ARG A 5 -5.40 -18.45 -5.91
CA ARG A 5 -4.48 -19.57 -5.66
C ARG A 5 -3.03 -19.21 -6.01
N LEU A 6 -2.83 -18.50 -7.12
CA LEU A 6 -1.50 -18.07 -7.54
C LEU A 6 -0.93 -16.99 -6.58
N LEU A 7 -1.78 -16.07 -6.11
CA LEU A 7 -1.38 -15.09 -5.10
C LEU A 7 -0.96 -15.76 -3.79
N ASP A 8 -1.70 -16.79 -3.36
CA ASP A 8 -1.37 -17.55 -2.16
C ASP A 8 -0.07 -18.33 -2.33
N LYS A 9 0.18 -18.91 -3.51
CA LYS A 9 1.46 -19.55 -3.83
C LYS A 9 2.61 -18.53 -3.75
N PHE A 10 2.49 -17.36 -4.36
CA PHE A 10 3.49 -16.29 -4.26
C PHE A 10 3.76 -15.82 -2.83
N LYS A 11 2.78 -15.86 -1.94
CA LYS A 11 2.97 -15.47 -0.54
C LYS A 11 3.67 -16.52 0.30
N ASN A 12 3.50 -17.79 -0.03
CA ASN A 12 3.92 -18.92 0.81
C ASN A 12 5.15 -19.66 0.27
N ASP A 13 5.58 -19.39 -0.95
CA ASP A 13 6.72 -20.02 -1.63
C ASP A 13 7.68 -18.94 -2.12
N ASP A 14 8.67 -18.63 -1.26
CA ASP A 14 9.66 -17.58 -1.53
C ASP A 14 10.56 -17.94 -2.75
N GLU A 15 10.85 -19.22 -2.97
CA GLU A 15 11.66 -19.66 -4.12
C GLU A 15 10.91 -19.45 -5.44
N PHE A 16 9.64 -19.86 -5.45
CA PHE A 16 8.78 -19.64 -6.59
C PHE A 16 8.59 -18.14 -6.87
N LEU A 17 8.34 -17.32 -5.83
CA LEU A 17 8.22 -15.89 -6.00
C LEU A 17 9.51 -15.28 -6.55
N LYS A 18 10.67 -15.70 -6.04
CA LYS A 18 11.98 -15.23 -6.49
C LYS A 18 12.19 -15.50 -7.98
N SER A 19 11.82 -16.69 -8.46
CA SER A 19 11.93 -17.04 -9.89
C SER A 19 11.06 -16.19 -10.82
N GLN A 20 10.03 -15.53 -10.28
CA GLN A 20 9.09 -14.71 -11.04
C GLN A 20 9.33 -13.19 -10.89
N MET A 21 10.32 -12.76 -10.11
CA MET A 21 10.55 -11.33 -9.86
C MET A 21 10.91 -10.56 -11.11
N GLU A 22 11.74 -11.14 -12.00
CA GLU A 22 12.17 -10.49 -13.25
C GLU A 22 11.01 -10.28 -14.24
N SER A 23 10.01 -11.17 -14.25
CA SER A 23 8.79 -11.00 -15.02
C SER A 23 7.78 -10.07 -14.37
N GLY A 24 8.02 -9.70 -13.12
CA GLY A 24 7.14 -8.87 -12.31
C GLY A 24 7.03 -7.42 -12.80
N LYS A 25 5.97 -6.77 -12.33
CA LYS A 25 5.72 -5.33 -12.56
C LYS A 25 5.76 -4.59 -11.23
N TYR A 26 6.38 -3.42 -11.22
CA TYR A 26 6.73 -2.68 -10.01
C TYR A 26 6.09 -1.29 -9.99
N LEU A 27 5.33 -1.00 -8.94
CA LEU A 27 4.81 0.33 -8.67
C LEU A 27 5.75 1.04 -7.68
N LEU A 28 6.35 2.14 -8.12
CA LEU A 28 7.24 2.93 -7.28
C LEU A 28 6.49 3.89 -6.36
N TYR A 29 7.06 4.07 -5.17
CA TYR A 29 6.65 5.08 -4.20
C TYR A 29 7.83 5.99 -3.84
N ASN A 30 7.62 7.29 -3.95
CA ASN A 30 8.53 8.31 -3.44
C ASN A 30 7.91 8.96 -2.20
N LYS A 31 8.45 8.73 -1.00
CA LYS A 31 7.99 9.34 0.28
C LYS A 31 6.46 9.26 0.50
N GLY A 32 5.83 8.15 0.11
CA GLY A 32 4.38 7.95 0.23
C GLY A 32 3.56 8.34 -0.98
N GLN A 33 4.19 8.84 -2.02
CA GLN A 33 3.57 9.22 -3.28
C GLN A 33 3.74 8.09 -4.29
N PRO A 34 2.67 7.37 -4.70
CA PRO A 34 2.73 6.41 -5.78
C PRO A 34 2.95 7.06 -7.13
N LEU A 35 3.64 6.38 -8.04
CA LEU A 35 3.83 6.80 -9.42
C LEU A 35 2.56 6.52 -10.22
N LEU A 36 1.87 7.58 -10.65
CA LEU A 36 0.61 7.51 -11.38
C LEU A 36 0.75 8.16 -12.76
N GLN A 37 0.04 7.63 -13.74
CA GLN A 37 -0.08 8.23 -15.07
C GLN A 37 -1.54 8.59 -15.36
N LYS A 38 -1.78 9.55 -16.25
CA LYS A 38 -3.13 9.91 -16.71
C LYS A 38 -3.80 8.70 -17.36
N GLY A 39 -5.03 8.44 -16.97
CA GLY A 39 -5.91 7.43 -17.55
C GLY A 39 -6.78 8.00 -18.67
N SER A 40 -7.29 7.13 -19.51
CA SER A 40 -8.23 7.47 -20.61
C SER A 40 -9.69 7.07 -20.27
N GLY A 41 -9.95 6.51 -19.08
CA GLY A 41 -11.26 6.00 -18.65
C GLY A 41 -11.99 6.95 -17.68
N PRO A 42 -13.02 6.44 -16.97
CA PRO A 42 -13.76 7.19 -15.96
C PRO A 42 -12.88 7.69 -14.82
N ALA A 43 -11.87 6.90 -14.44
CA ALA A 43 -10.81 7.33 -13.53
C ALA A 43 -9.78 8.16 -14.29
N SER A 44 -9.43 9.31 -13.73
CA SER A 44 -8.49 10.24 -14.38
C SER A 44 -7.02 9.74 -14.35
N HIS A 45 -6.71 8.77 -13.48
CA HIS A 45 -5.36 8.24 -13.29
C HIS A 45 -5.34 6.71 -13.11
N ARG A 46 -4.17 6.14 -13.35
CA ARG A 46 -3.88 4.71 -13.14
C ARG A 46 -2.44 4.52 -12.66
N PRO A 47 -2.10 3.40 -11.98
CA PRO A 47 -0.73 3.10 -11.60
C PRO A 47 0.19 2.97 -12.82
N SER A 48 1.36 3.57 -12.73
CA SER A 48 2.43 3.37 -13.70
C SER A 48 3.35 2.24 -13.22
N PHE A 49 3.20 1.07 -13.81
CA PHE A 49 4.01 -0.08 -13.48
C PHE A 49 5.26 -0.15 -14.36
N LEU A 50 6.42 -0.28 -13.73
CA LEU A 50 7.72 -0.47 -14.36
C LEU A 50 8.05 -1.96 -14.50
N SER A 51 8.92 -2.29 -15.47
CA SER A 51 9.57 -3.60 -15.52
C SER A 51 10.59 -3.76 -14.39
N TYR A 52 11.05 -4.98 -14.15
CA TYR A 52 12.13 -5.24 -13.18
C TYR A 52 13.36 -4.39 -13.49
N SER A 53 13.85 -4.42 -14.74
CA SER A 53 15.06 -3.68 -15.15
C SER A 53 14.96 -2.17 -15.01
N GLN A 54 13.79 -1.58 -15.25
CA GLN A 54 13.55 -0.16 -15.03
C GLN A 54 13.57 0.16 -13.52
N CYS A 55 12.93 -0.68 -12.72
CA CYS A 55 12.82 -0.45 -11.29
C CYS A 55 14.14 -0.68 -10.55
N ASP A 56 14.93 -1.66 -10.97
CA ASP A 56 16.23 -2.01 -10.36
C ASP A 56 17.27 -0.89 -10.49
N ARG A 57 17.18 -0.09 -11.54
CA ARG A 57 18.04 1.10 -11.73
C ARG A 57 17.78 2.21 -10.71
N VAL A 58 16.56 2.32 -10.22
CA VAL A 58 16.10 3.46 -9.40
C VAL A 58 15.62 3.06 -8.00
N SER A 59 15.67 1.80 -7.66
CA SER A 59 15.31 1.24 -6.36
C SER A 59 16.41 0.33 -5.85
N SER A 60 16.73 0.44 -4.57
CA SER A 60 17.80 -0.38 -3.97
C SER A 60 17.28 -1.76 -3.61
N ASN A 61 17.94 -2.82 -4.10
CA ASN A 61 17.73 -4.22 -3.71
C ASN A 61 16.24 -4.63 -3.69
N LEU A 62 15.64 -4.77 -4.89
CA LEU A 62 14.22 -5.09 -5.04
C LEU A 62 13.80 -6.37 -4.32
N SER A 63 14.66 -7.39 -4.25
CA SER A 63 14.36 -8.65 -3.57
C SER A 63 14.16 -8.48 -2.06
N GLU A 64 14.81 -7.51 -1.45
CA GLU A 64 14.70 -7.26 -0.02
C GLU A 64 13.72 -6.13 0.34
N THR A 65 13.45 -5.23 -0.58
CA THR A 65 12.70 -4.01 -0.27
C THR A 65 11.30 -3.95 -0.88
N SER A 66 11.06 -4.66 -2.00
CA SER A 66 9.74 -4.69 -2.60
C SER A 66 8.75 -5.57 -1.83
N VAL A 67 7.46 -5.32 -2.00
CA VAL A 67 6.37 -6.10 -1.39
C VAL A 67 5.37 -6.53 -2.45
N LEU A 68 4.85 -7.74 -2.35
CA LEU A 68 3.87 -8.29 -3.28
C LEU A 68 2.50 -7.62 -3.07
N LEU A 69 1.93 -7.07 -4.13
CA LEU A 69 0.61 -6.45 -4.15
C LEU A 69 -0.48 -7.42 -4.61
N SER A 70 -0.31 -7.94 -5.81
CA SER A 70 -1.34 -8.71 -6.51
C SER A 70 -0.73 -9.54 -7.63
N VAL A 71 -1.58 -10.25 -8.34
CA VAL A 71 -1.27 -10.95 -9.59
C VAL A 71 -1.93 -10.23 -10.75
N GLY A 72 -1.20 -9.96 -11.79
CA GLY A 72 -1.71 -9.35 -13.02
C GLY A 72 -2.65 -10.28 -13.80
N ASN A 73 -3.30 -9.76 -14.83
CA ASN A 73 -4.15 -10.55 -15.74
C ASN A 73 -3.32 -11.55 -16.56
N ASP A 74 -2.04 -11.24 -16.74
CA ASP A 74 -1.01 -12.03 -17.38
C ASP A 74 -0.39 -13.11 -16.48
N GLY A 75 -0.84 -13.22 -15.21
CA GLY A 75 -0.28 -14.11 -14.20
C GLY A 75 1.01 -13.60 -13.56
N ALA A 76 1.58 -12.50 -14.03
CA ALA A 76 2.81 -11.95 -13.45
C ALA A 76 2.57 -11.30 -12.08
N PRO A 77 3.52 -11.42 -11.14
CA PRO A 77 3.42 -10.76 -9.84
C PRO A 77 3.55 -9.23 -10.01
N ARG A 78 2.76 -8.51 -9.22
CA ARG A 78 2.84 -7.05 -9.11
C ARG A 78 3.35 -6.68 -7.74
N PHE A 79 4.35 -5.82 -7.71
CA PHE A 79 5.03 -5.40 -6.49
C PHE A 79 4.88 -3.89 -6.27
N ALA A 80 5.05 -3.46 -5.01
CA ALA A 80 5.38 -2.09 -4.69
C ALA A 80 6.85 -2.03 -4.26
N ALA A 81 7.54 -0.94 -4.63
CA ALA A 81 8.92 -0.67 -4.26
C ALA A 81 9.11 0.80 -3.89
N LEU A 82 10.16 1.09 -3.12
CA LEU A 82 10.52 2.47 -2.78
C LEU A 82 11.54 3.00 -3.80
N LEU A 83 11.35 4.24 -4.21
CA LEU A 83 12.38 4.97 -4.93
C LEU A 83 13.63 5.09 -4.03
N SER A 84 14.81 4.83 -4.58
CA SER A 84 16.09 5.05 -3.87
C SER A 84 16.23 6.51 -3.48
N LYS A 85 16.99 6.77 -2.42
CA LYS A 85 17.30 8.15 -2.00
C LYS A 85 18.20 8.88 -2.99
N ASP A 86 19.00 8.12 -3.73
CA ASP A 86 19.97 8.62 -4.71
C ASP A 86 19.37 8.77 -6.12
N ALA A 87 18.13 8.31 -6.31
CA ALA A 87 17.42 8.44 -7.59
C ALA A 87 16.62 9.75 -7.65
N GLU A 88 16.69 10.40 -8.80
CA GLU A 88 15.99 11.66 -9.03
C GLU A 88 14.54 11.40 -9.48
N PRO A 89 13.52 11.81 -8.69
CA PRO A 89 12.12 11.51 -9.02
C PRO A 89 11.68 12.04 -10.39
N HIS A 90 12.17 13.21 -10.79
CA HIS A 90 11.79 13.85 -12.05
C HIS A 90 12.29 13.09 -13.29
N GLU A 91 13.41 12.36 -13.19
CA GLU A 91 13.89 11.52 -14.27
C GLU A 91 12.98 10.33 -14.51
N VAL A 92 12.55 9.67 -13.41
CA VAL A 92 11.57 8.57 -13.47
C VAL A 92 10.23 9.06 -14.03
N GLU A 93 9.78 10.23 -13.62
CA GLU A 93 8.53 10.84 -14.11
C GLU A 93 8.60 11.11 -15.62
N ALA A 94 9.72 11.64 -16.09
CA ALA A 94 9.94 11.95 -17.50
C ALA A 94 10.01 10.67 -18.35
N GLU A 95 10.80 9.67 -17.91
CA GLU A 95 10.96 8.38 -18.63
C GLU A 95 9.61 7.64 -18.76
N THR A 96 8.76 7.72 -17.73
CA THR A 96 7.49 6.97 -17.68
C THR A 96 6.27 7.79 -18.12
N SER A 97 6.43 9.08 -18.42
CA SER A 97 5.32 10.03 -18.64
C SER A 97 4.28 9.99 -17.50
N SER A 98 4.77 9.88 -16.27
CA SER A 98 3.97 9.70 -15.05
C SER A 98 4.34 10.75 -14.00
N LYS A 99 3.62 10.80 -12.89
CA LYS A 99 3.89 11.70 -11.78
C LYS A 99 3.80 10.98 -10.45
N PHE A 100 4.73 11.28 -9.54
CA PHE A 100 4.56 10.96 -8.13
C PHE A 100 3.49 11.87 -7.53
N MET A 101 2.43 11.28 -7.01
CA MET A 101 1.25 12.01 -6.54
C MET A 101 0.98 11.70 -5.07
N ASP A 102 0.54 12.69 -4.30
CA ASP A 102 0.10 12.45 -2.93
C ASP A 102 -0.91 11.29 -2.88
N LEU A 103 -0.70 10.34 -1.96
CA LEU A 103 -1.51 9.12 -1.91
C LEU A 103 -3.00 9.45 -1.70
N ARG A 104 -3.34 10.39 -0.80
CA ARG A 104 -4.73 10.73 -0.51
C ARG A 104 -5.43 11.32 -1.73
N VAL A 105 -4.73 12.19 -2.45
CA VAL A 105 -5.25 12.75 -3.71
C VAL A 105 -5.39 11.65 -4.75
N GLY A 106 -4.38 10.80 -4.89
CA GLY A 106 -4.39 9.66 -5.83
C GLY A 106 -5.55 8.70 -5.63
N LEU A 107 -5.96 8.45 -4.36
CA LEU A 107 -7.08 7.56 -4.05
C LEU A 107 -8.42 8.03 -4.64
N PHE A 108 -8.63 9.33 -4.80
CA PHE A 108 -9.85 9.89 -5.42
C PHE A 108 -9.79 9.93 -6.95
N LEU A 109 -8.61 9.74 -7.53
CA LEU A 109 -8.37 9.86 -8.98
C LEU A 109 -8.30 8.51 -9.70
N VAL A 110 -8.28 7.40 -8.95
CA VAL A 110 -8.21 6.04 -9.47
C VAL A 110 -9.49 5.27 -9.17
N GLU A 111 -9.67 4.12 -9.81
CA GLU A 111 -10.76 3.19 -9.49
C GLU A 111 -10.60 2.58 -8.09
N SER A 112 -11.73 2.17 -7.48
CA SER A 112 -11.76 1.73 -6.07
C SER A 112 -10.85 0.54 -5.76
N ASP A 113 -10.76 -0.45 -6.64
CA ASP A 113 -9.85 -1.61 -6.51
C ASP A 113 -8.38 -1.20 -6.62
N ILE A 114 -8.09 -0.21 -7.46
CA ILE A 114 -6.76 0.39 -7.58
C ILE A 114 -6.42 1.20 -6.32
N ALA A 115 -7.38 1.96 -5.77
CA ALA A 115 -7.19 2.70 -4.52
C ALA A 115 -6.78 1.78 -3.36
N GLN A 116 -7.44 0.61 -3.24
CA GLN A 116 -7.06 -0.42 -2.27
C GLN A 116 -5.64 -0.93 -2.50
N THR A 117 -5.27 -1.17 -3.76
CA THR A 117 -3.91 -1.63 -4.13
C THR A 117 -2.85 -0.59 -3.78
N LEU A 118 -3.11 0.70 -4.04
CA LEU A 118 -2.21 1.80 -3.67
C LEU A 118 -2.02 1.89 -2.15
N SER A 119 -3.12 1.88 -1.40
CA SER A 119 -3.08 1.95 0.07
C SER A 119 -2.34 0.76 0.67
N ARG A 120 -2.61 -0.46 0.17
CA ARG A 120 -1.94 -1.68 0.59
C ARG A 120 -0.43 -1.63 0.33
N GLY A 121 -0.01 -1.16 -0.84
CA GLY A 121 1.40 -1.05 -1.21
C GLY A 121 2.17 -0.18 -0.22
N TRP A 122 1.68 1.01 0.05
CA TRP A 122 2.31 1.91 1.01
C TRP A 122 2.32 1.34 2.42
N SER A 123 1.21 0.76 2.88
CA SER A 123 1.10 0.17 4.20
C SER A 123 2.09 -0.98 4.41
N LEU A 124 2.22 -1.90 3.44
CA LEU A 124 3.16 -3.01 3.51
C LEU A 124 4.62 -2.55 3.47
N LEU A 125 4.96 -1.59 2.61
CA LEU A 125 6.30 -1.00 2.55
C LEU A 125 6.68 -0.38 3.90
N MET A 126 5.78 0.40 4.50
CA MET A 126 6.03 1.05 5.80
C MET A 126 6.08 0.04 6.95
N TRP A 127 5.22 -0.97 6.94
CA TRP A 127 5.25 -2.02 7.94
C TRP A 127 6.59 -2.78 7.89
N ASN A 128 7.04 -3.26 6.73
CA ASN A 128 8.32 -3.95 6.58
C ASN A 128 9.52 -3.05 6.94
N ARG A 129 9.45 -1.76 6.68
CA ARG A 129 10.49 -0.80 7.05
C ARG A 129 10.61 -0.62 8.56
N LYS A 130 9.49 -0.62 9.29
CA LYS A 130 9.42 -0.38 10.74
C LYS A 130 9.63 -1.65 11.57
N HIS A 131 9.15 -2.81 11.10
CA HIS A 131 9.21 -4.08 11.84
C HIS A 131 10.52 -4.81 11.55
N LYS A 132 11.56 -4.50 12.34
CA LYS A 132 12.91 -5.07 12.20
C LYS A 132 13.28 -6.02 13.33
N TYR A 133 12.62 -5.91 14.48
CA TYR A 133 12.95 -6.65 15.69
C TYR A 133 11.70 -7.28 16.30
N CYS A 134 11.89 -8.47 16.88
CA CYS A 134 10.86 -9.22 17.57
C CYS A 134 10.46 -8.51 18.87
N THR A 135 9.17 -8.30 19.08
CA THR A 135 8.66 -7.66 20.30
C THR A 135 8.76 -8.54 21.55
N SER A 136 8.90 -9.88 21.36
CA SER A 136 8.99 -10.83 22.46
C SER A 136 10.43 -11.04 22.96
N CYS A 137 11.43 -11.09 22.05
CA CYS A 137 12.82 -11.43 22.43
C CYS A 137 13.88 -10.44 21.93
N GLY A 138 13.51 -9.39 21.21
CA GLY A 138 14.44 -8.36 20.70
C GLY A 138 15.28 -8.79 19.48
N SER A 139 15.24 -10.05 19.06
CA SER A 139 16.05 -10.55 17.94
C SER A 139 15.54 -10.03 16.60
N ARG A 140 16.41 -10.04 15.58
CA ARG A 140 16.03 -9.59 14.23
C ARG A 140 14.93 -10.45 13.63
N LEU A 141 14.01 -9.80 12.95
CA LEU A 141 12.98 -10.45 12.14
C LEU A 141 13.50 -10.71 10.73
N ARG A 142 13.15 -11.89 10.20
CA ARG A 142 13.32 -12.24 8.78
C ARG A 142 11.98 -12.08 8.10
N ARG A 143 11.91 -11.18 7.12
CA ARG A 143 10.69 -11.00 6.33
C ARG A 143 10.56 -12.13 5.29
N SER A 144 9.30 -12.49 4.92
CA SER A 144 9.05 -13.25 3.70
C SER A 144 9.40 -12.42 2.46
N LEU A 145 9.75 -13.05 1.36
CA LEU A 145 10.06 -12.34 0.11
C LEU A 145 8.86 -11.52 -0.37
N SER A 146 7.65 -12.02 -0.19
CA SER A 146 6.41 -11.31 -0.49
C SER A 146 6.17 -10.07 0.39
N GLY A 147 6.87 -9.94 1.51
CA GLY A 147 6.67 -8.86 2.50
C GLY A 147 5.34 -8.96 3.25
N SER A 148 4.63 -10.08 3.17
CA SER A 148 3.33 -10.28 3.83
C SER A 148 3.43 -10.71 5.29
N GLY A 149 4.63 -11.06 5.78
CA GLY A 149 4.88 -11.47 7.15
C GLY A 149 6.37 -11.48 7.48
N CYS A 150 6.67 -11.59 8.77
CA CYS A 150 8.03 -11.72 9.30
C CYS A 150 8.08 -12.83 10.34
N ARG A 151 9.19 -13.58 10.38
CA ARG A 151 9.48 -14.58 11.41
C ARG A 151 10.66 -14.15 12.27
N CYS A 152 10.59 -14.45 13.56
CA CYS A 152 11.74 -14.22 14.42
C CYS A 152 12.87 -15.21 14.08
N SER A 153 14.12 -14.74 14.16
CA SER A 153 15.30 -15.57 13.94
C SER A 153 15.66 -16.46 15.14
N SER A 154 15.10 -16.18 16.34
CA SER A 154 15.51 -16.80 17.59
C SER A 154 14.37 -17.42 18.40
N CYS A 155 13.10 -17.02 18.18
CA CYS A 155 11.94 -17.59 18.85
C CYS A 155 10.85 -17.94 17.83
N PRO A 156 9.79 -18.72 18.19
CA PRO A 156 8.78 -19.20 17.23
C PRO A 156 7.81 -18.12 16.73
N GLU A 157 7.96 -16.88 17.15
CA GLU A 157 7.03 -15.80 16.83
C GLU A 157 7.00 -15.44 15.34
N VAL A 158 5.79 -15.26 14.85
CA VAL A 158 5.49 -14.82 13.48
C VAL A 158 4.62 -13.57 13.55
N PHE A 159 4.97 -12.57 12.76
CA PHE A 159 4.27 -11.28 12.74
C PHE A 159 3.65 -11.03 11.37
N TYR A 160 2.45 -10.51 11.38
CA TYR A 160 1.72 -10.06 10.20
C TYR A 160 1.40 -8.56 10.31
N PRO A 161 1.19 -7.86 9.18
CA PRO A 161 0.74 -6.48 9.19
C PRO A 161 -0.55 -6.32 9.99
N ALA A 162 -0.52 -5.49 11.03
CA ALA A 162 -1.69 -5.14 11.81
C ALA A 162 -2.38 -3.90 11.23
N THR A 163 -3.69 -3.85 11.34
CA THR A 163 -4.51 -2.68 10.99
C THR A 163 -5.08 -2.05 12.25
N SER A 164 -5.22 -0.71 12.22
CA SER A 164 -5.95 0.04 13.26
C SER A 164 -7.29 0.46 12.66
N PRO A 165 -8.39 -0.22 13.01
CA PRO A 165 -9.69 0.08 12.44
C PRO A 165 -10.16 1.48 12.85
N VAL A 166 -10.76 2.20 11.92
CA VAL A 166 -11.32 3.55 12.12
C VAL A 166 -12.77 3.52 11.69
N GLY A 167 -13.67 3.92 12.59
CA GLY A 167 -15.05 4.21 12.24
C GLY A 167 -15.20 5.66 11.78
N ILE A 168 -16.10 5.88 10.85
CA ILE A 168 -16.57 7.21 10.45
C ILE A 168 -18.09 7.20 10.39
N VAL A 169 -18.73 8.21 10.98
CA VAL A 169 -20.19 8.29 11.05
C VAL A 169 -20.69 9.56 10.34
N CYS A 170 -21.68 9.37 9.51
CA CYS A 170 -22.44 10.47 8.90
C CYS A 170 -23.72 10.71 9.72
N ILE A 171 -23.75 11.78 10.50
CA ILE A 171 -24.90 12.16 11.33
C ILE A 171 -25.81 13.08 10.51
N THR A 172 -27.09 12.72 10.42
CA THR A 172 -28.11 13.50 9.70
C THR A 172 -29.29 13.82 10.62
N ASP A 173 -30.07 14.84 10.25
CA ASP A 173 -31.41 14.98 10.81
C ASP A 173 -32.35 13.87 10.32
N ILE A 174 -33.53 13.76 10.92
CA ILE A 174 -34.53 12.72 10.59
C ILE A 174 -34.95 12.80 9.12
N GLN A 175 -35.05 13.99 8.58
CA GLN A 175 -35.44 14.26 7.18
C GLN A 175 -34.28 14.07 6.20
N ARG A 176 -33.06 13.82 6.68
CA ARG A 176 -31.81 13.70 5.89
C ARG A 176 -31.52 14.93 5.02
N GLN A 177 -31.92 16.11 5.49
CA GLN A 177 -31.69 17.38 4.77
C GLN A 177 -30.41 18.09 5.26
N HIS A 178 -29.93 17.77 6.46
CA HIS A 178 -28.76 18.38 7.07
C HIS A 178 -27.76 17.32 7.52
N LEU A 179 -26.47 17.68 7.44
CA LEU A 179 -25.34 16.87 7.91
C LEU A 179 -24.62 17.58 9.05
N LEU A 180 -24.31 16.85 10.12
CA LEU A 180 -23.36 17.34 11.13
C LEU A 180 -21.95 17.04 10.67
N LEU A 181 -21.18 18.07 10.40
CA LEU A 181 -19.79 17.97 10.02
C LEU A 181 -18.90 18.69 11.03
N ILE A 182 -17.68 18.21 11.19
CA ILE A 182 -16.66 18.81 12.03
C ILE A 182 -15.54 19.42 11.21
N ARG A 183 -14.85 20.40 11.78
CA ARG A 183 -13.61 20.94 11.23
C ARG A 183 -12.55 20.98 12.30
N GLN A 184 -11.43 20.31 12.07
CA GLN A 184 -10.24 20.41 12.93
C GLN A 184 -9.40 21.63 12.55
N PRO A 185 -8.66 22.26 13.48
CA PRO A 185 -7.84 23.44 13.22
C PRO A 185 -6.80 23.24 12.09
N MET A 186 -6.29 22.00 11.93
CA MET A 186 -5.30 21.65 10.91
C MET A 186 -5.88 21.46 9.50
N TYR A 187 -7.21 21.43 9.36
CA TYR A 187 -7.82 21.26 8.04
C TYR A 187 -7.68 22.52 7.20
N PRO A 188 -7.48 22.41 5.90
CA PRO A 188 -7.54 23.56 4.99
C PRO A 188 -8.85 24.35 5.16
N LYS A 189 -8.79 25.65 4.83
CA LYS A 189 -9.97 26.51 4.90
C LYS A 189 -11.10 25.93 4.02
N GLY A 190 -12.30 25.81 4.57
CA GLY A 190 -13.47 25.28 3.87
C GLY A 190 -13.56 23.74 3.84
N MET A 191 -12.58 23.02 4.39
CA MET A 191 -12.64 21.57 4.50
C MET A 191 -13.35 21.14 5.80
N PHE A 192 -14.35 20.30 5.66
CA PHE A 192 -15.11 19.67 6.74
C PHE A 192 -15.10 18.15 6.54
N SER A 193 -15.35 17.39 7.59
CA SER A 193 -15.41 15.93 7.58
C SER A 193 -16.49 15.43 8.52
N CYS A 194 -16.95 14.20 8.32
CA CYS A 194 -17.74 13.47 9.30
C CYS A 194 -16.90 13.19 10.55
N ILE A 195 -17.56 12.84 11.67
CA ILE A 195 -16.88 12.43 12.90
C ILE A 195 -16.22 11.07 12.66
N ALA A 196 -14.95 10.95 13.02
CA ALA A 196 -14.18 9.72 12.88
C ALA A 196 -13.35 9.45 14.13
N GLY A 197 -13.15 8.17 14.47
CA GLY A 197 -12.31 7.74 15.59
C GLY A 197 -11.81 6.31 15.43
N PHE A 198 -10.70 5.99 16.09
CA PHE A 198 -10.20 4.62 16.14
C PHE A 198 -11.15 3.77 16.98
N LEU A 199 -11.35 2.52 16.55
CA LEU A 199 -12.05 1.52 17.36
C LEU A 199 -11.07 0.90 18.35
N ASP A 200 -11.55 0.68 19.56
CA ASP A 200 -10.81 -0.03 20.61
C ASP A 200 -10.91 -1.56 20.43
N VAL A 201 -10.09 -2.29 21.16
CA VAL A 201 -10.10 -3.76 21.14
C VAL A 201 -11.46 -4.28 21.61
N GLY A 202 -12.15 -5.04 20.74
CA GLY A 202 -13.47 -5.58 21.02
C GLY A 202 -14.63 -4.62 20.81
N GLU A 203 -14.37 -3.37 20.41
CA GLU A 203 -15.40 -2.38 20.10
C GLU A 203 -15.98 -2.63 18.70
N THR A 204 -17.30 -2.55 18.56
CA THR A 204 -17.99 -2.58 17.25
C THR A 204 -18.24 -1.15 16.75
N LEU A 205 -18.55 -1.01 15.47
CA LEU A 205 -18.86 0.31 14.88
C LEU A 205 -20.07 0.96 15.54
N GLU A 206 -21.06 0.15 15.95
CA GLU A 206 -22.31 0.61 16.57
C GLU A 206 -22.11 1.10 18.01
N VAL A 207 -21.10 0.59 18.70
CA VAL A 207 -20.78 1.00 20.08
C VAL A 207 -19.93 2.27 20.10
N LYS A 208 -19.13 2.50 19.04
CA LYS A 208 -18.27 3.68 18.95
C LYS A 208 -19.05 5.01 18.83
N TYR A 209 -20.28 5.00 18.27
CA TYR A 209 -21.03 6.22 17.91
C TYR A 209 -22.44 6.22 18.50
#